data_aafb4cf3b813ec4e4f31af2f58f211bd
#
_entry.id   aafb4cf3b813ec4e4f31af2f58f211bd
#
_cell.length_a   1.000
_cell.length_b   1.000
_cell.length_c   1.000
_cell.angle_alpha   90.00
_cell.angle_beta   90.00
_cell.angle_gamma   90.00
#
_symmetry.space_group_name_H-M   'P 1'
#
loop_
_entity.id
_entity.type
_entity.pdbx_description
1 polymer ?
#
loop_
_entity_poly.entity_id
_entity_poly.type
_entity_poly.pdbx_seq_one_letter_code
_entity_poly.pdbx_strand_id
1 'polypeptide(L)'
;MEALGRIAFGLLGLAVLIGITWLFSSDKRRVDWRLVGIGVALQIVVAALVLLTPWGAGFFDALSSGFVKLLGFTTQGAAFIFGDFTNPERFGFVFAFQVLPTIIFFASFMSVLYHLGVMQKLVQGMAWVITKLMRVSGAETLSVCANAFIGQTEAPLVVRPYIARMTQSELLTLMVGGMATIAGGVLGAYVLMLGGSNPAEQAFFAKHLITASIMAAPATLVIAKILVPETQTPDTLGEVKVKVEKTTANVIDAAAAGASDGLMLALNVGAMLLAFVALIALVNAPLVWLGQVTGLEAILGRPTDMSGLLGIVLAPLAWIIGVPWADASTVGGLIGTKVVLNEFVAYMQLGEIAQGNVAGVVLSDQARLIATYALCGFANFSSIAIQIGGIGGLAPERRGDLARFGLRAVLGGSIATMMTATIAGVMWHFSGGMPTVP
;
A
#
# COMPACT_ATOMS: atom_id res chain seq x y z
N MET A 1 21.68 2.07 25.27
CA MET A 1 22.50 1.85 24.05
C MET A 1 21.73 1.15 22.94
N GLU A 2 20.88 0.18 23.26
CA GLU A 2 20.12 -0.59 22.26
C GLU A 2 19.13 0.26 21.44
N ALA A 3 18.39 1.17 22.09
CA ALA A 3 17.46 2.07 21.41
C ALA A 3 18.16 3.01 20.41
N LEU A 4 19.33 3.54 20.78
CA LEU A 4 20.12 4.41 19.90
C LEU A 4 20.64 3.64 18.67
N GLY A 5 21.05 2.39 18.87
CA GLY A 5 21.50 1.51 17.77
C GLY A 5 20.38 1.22 16.77
N ARG A 6 19.16 1.01 17.25
CA ARG A 6 17.97 0.76 16.40
C ARG A 6 17.55 1.99 15.61
N ILE A 7 17.58 3.18 16.22
CA ILE A 7 17.36 4.45 15.50
C ILE A 7 18.43 4.66 14.43
N ALA A 8 19.71 4.45 14.77
CA ALA A 8 20.80 4.59 13.83
C ALA A 8 20.68 3.62 12.64
N PHE A 9 20.27 2.37 12.90
CA PHE A 9 20.02 1.39 11.85
C PHE A 9 18.84 1.78 10.95
N GLY A 10 17.75 2.27 11.52
CA GLY A 10 16.60 2.77 10.74
C GLY A 10 16.97 3.99 9.87
N LEU A 11 17.79 4.92 10.40
CA LEU A 11 18.32 6.04 9.62
C LEU A 11 19.23 5.56 8.49
N LEU A 12 20.04 4.55 8.73
CA LEU A 12 20.86 3.91 7.69
C LEU A 12 19.96 3.30 6.61
N GLY A 13 18.88 2.58 7.00
CA GLY A 13 17.90 2.02 6.07
C GLY A 13 17.27 3.09 5.18
N LEU A 14 16.82 4.19 5.78
CA LEU A 14 16.27 5.34 5.03
C LEU A 14 17.33 5.95 4.09
N ALA A 15 18.57 6.11 4.56
CA ALA A 15 19.65 6.65 3.74
C ALA A 15 19.97 5.74 2.54
N VAL A 16 19.96 4.42 2.73
CA VAL A 16 20.15 3.45 1.64
C VAL A 16 19.01 3.52 0.63
N LEU A 17 17.74 3.55 1.08
CA LEU A 17 16.58 3.66 0.20
C LEU A 17 16.60 4.96 -0.62
N ILE A 18 16.92 6.09 0.03
CA ILE A 18 17.09 7.39 -0.63
C ILE A 18 18.29 7.33 -1.61
N GLY A 19 19.39 6.69 -1.21
CA GLY A 19 20.57 6.49 -2.05
C GLY A 19 20.28 5.68 -3.30
N ILE A 20 19.55 4.57 -3.18
CA ILE A 20 19.06 3.78 -4.32
C ILE A 20 18.21 4.65 -5.23
N THR A 21 17.25 5.39 -4.68
CA THR A 21 16.40 6.29 -5.47
C THR A 21 17.22 7.34 -6.21
N TRP A 22 18.21 7.93 -5.55
CA TRP A 22 19.11 8.94 -6.13
C TRP A 22 19.99 8.36 -7.26
N LEU A 23 20.40 7.10 -7.18
CA LEU A 23 21.14 6.44 -8.25
C LEU A 23 20.33 6.38 -9.55
N PHE A 24 19.00 6.18 -9.45
CA PHE A 24 18.08 6.13 -10.59
C PHE A 24 17.47 7.50 -10.94
N SER A 25 17.91 8.59 -10.31
CA SER A 25 17.48 9.94 -10.61
C SER A 25 17.80 10.35 -12.04
N SER A 26 16.87 11.03 -12.71
CA SER A 26 17.08 11.60 -14.05
C SER A 26 18.03 12.80 -14.04
N ASP A 27 18.10 13.54 -12.92
CA ASP A 27 19.03 14.63 -12.71
C ASP A 27 19.47 14.73 -11.24
N LYS A 28 20.58 14.05 -10.93
CA LYS A 28 21.11 13.93 -9.58
C LYS A 28 21.47 15.27 -8.93
N ARG A 29 21.78 16.31 -9.72
CA ARG A 29 22.23 17.61 -9.22
C ARG A 29 21.06 18.52 -8.85
N ARG A 30 19.88 18.27 -9.39
CA ARG A 30 18.67 19.10 -9.18
C ARG A 30 17.74 18.55 -8.08
N VAL A 31 18.16 17.51 -7.36
CA VAL A 31 17.40 16.99 -6.22
C VAL A 31 17.33 18.04 -5.12
N ASP A 32 16.11 18.41 -4.73
CA ASP A 32 15.86 19.30 -3.59
C ASP A 32 15.96 18.53 -2.27
N TRP A 33 17.13 18.53 -1.68
CA TRP A 33 17.40 17.86 -0.40
C TRP A 33 16.62 18.46 0.79
N ARG A 34 16.20 19.72 0.69
CA ARG A 34 15.31 20.32 1.69
C ARG A 34 13.94 19.68 1.67
N LEU A 35 13.37 19.48 0.47
CA LEU A 35 12.10 18.77 0.29
C LEU A 35 12.21 17.34 0.82
N VAL A 36 13.29 16.62 0.49
CA VAL A 36 13.58 15.27 0.98
C VAL A 36 13.57 15.24 2.51
N GLY A 37 14.33 16.14 3.15
CA GLY A 37 14.42 16.21 4.62
C GLY A 37 13.08 16.51 5.27
N ILE A 38 12.29 17.45 4.74
CA ILE A 38 10.95 17.79 5.25
C ILE A 38 9.99 16.60 5.08
N GLY A 39 10.01 15.93 3.94
CA GLY A 39 9.12 14.79 3.69
C GLY A 39 9.44 13.58 4.57
N VAL A 40 10.73 13.28 4.82
CA VAL A 40 11.14 12.26 5.78
C VAL A 40 10.74 12.64 7.21
N ALA A 41 10.98 13.89 7.60
CA ALA A 41 10.59 14.39 8.92
C ALA A 41 9.06 14.30 9.12
N LEU A 42 8.28 14.64 8.09
CA LEU A 42 6.82 14.54 8.14
C LEU A 42 6.34 13.10 8.33
N GLN A 43 6.96 12.13 7.65
CA GLN A 43 6.67 10.71 7.85
C GLN A 43 6.96 10.27 9.30
N ILE A 44 8.13 10.67 9.83
CA ILE A 44 8.53 10.36 11.22
C ILE A 44 7.56 10.98 12.22
N VAL A 45 7.17 12.24 12.00
CA VAL A 45 6.19 12.95 12.87
C VAL A 45 4.83 12.24 12.85
N VAL A 46 4.32 11.88 11.67
CA VAL A 46 3.05 11.14 11.55
C VAL A 46 3.14 9.79 12.27
N ALA A 47 4.21 9.02 12.04
CA ALA A 47 4.41 7.74 12.70
C ALA A 47 4.50 7.89 14.22
N ALA A 48 5.29 8.85 14.72
CA ALA A 48 5.43 9.12 16.15
C ALA A 48 4.09 9.56 16.77
N LEU A 49 3.35 10.42 16.09
CA LEU A 49 2.05 10.87 16.55
C LEU A 49 1.07 9.71 16.70
N VAL A 50 1.00 8.83 15.70
CA VAL A 50 0.06 7.69 15.72
C VAL A 50 0.50 6.59 16.67
N LEU A 51 1.79 6.25 16.69
CA LEU A 51 2.28 5.04 17.36
C LEU A 51 2.81 5.29 18.77
N LEU A 52 3.27 6.52 19.08
CA LEU A 52 3.95 6.82 20.34
C LEU A 52 3.18 7.77 21.25
N THR A 53 2.19 8.54 20.73
CA THR A 53 1.44 9.47 21.57
C THR A 53 0.11 8.85 22.03
N PRO A 54 -0.31 9.05 23.32
CA PRO A 54 -1.59 8.54 23.79
C PRO A 54 -2.79 9.08 22.99
N TRP A 55 -2.72 10.33 22.54
CA TRP A 55 -3.76 10.98 21.75
C TRP A 55 -3.90 10.36 20.36
N GLY A 56 -2.78 10.21 19.66
CA GLY A 56 -2.76 9.59 18.33
C GLY A 56 -3.16 8.12 18.42
N ALA A 57 -2.59 7.36 19.35
CA ALA A 57 -2.96 5.98 19.58
C ALA A 57 -4.46 5.85 19.86
N GLY A 58 -5.02 6.63 20.79
CA GLY A 58 -6.45 6.59 21.13
C GLY A 58 -7.35 6.95 19.95
N PHE A 59 -6.98 7.95 19.15
CA PHE A 59 -7.73 8.31 17.94
C PHE A 59 -7.72 7.18 16.91
N PHE A 60 -6.55 6.60 16.62
CA PHE A 60 -6.44 5.52 15.63
C PHE A 60 -7.02 4.21 16.14
N ASP A 61 -6.99 3.95 17.46
CA ASP A 61 -7.66 2.79 18.06
C ASP A 61 -9.19 2.92 17.96
N ALA A 62 -9.73 4.11 18.16
CA ALA A 62 -11.15 4.37 17.93
C ALA A 62 -11.52 4.23 16.44
N LEU A 63 -10.69 4.74 15.54
CA LEU A 63 -10.88 4.64 14.09
C LEU A 63 -10.84 3.18 13.63
N SER A 64 -9.84 2.41 14.07
CA SER A 64 -9.70 0.98 13.72
C SER A 64 -10.83 0.14 14.31
N SER A 65 -11.25 0.42 15.55
CA SER A 65 -12.42 -0.24 16.15
C SER A 65 -13.72 0.08 15.41
N GLY A 66 -13.87 1.32 14.95
CA GLY A 66 -14.97 1.72 14.06
C GLY A 66 -14.92 0.97 12.73
N PHE A 67 -13.73 0.81 12.16
CA PHE A 67 -13.51 0.06 10.94
C PHE A 67 -13.87 -1.43 11.09
N VAL A 68 -13.49 -2.07 12.19
CA VAL A 68 -13.88 -3.46 12.49
C VAL A 68 -15.40 -3.61 12.62
N LYS A 69 -16.09 -2.63 13.22
CA LYS A 69 -17.56 -2.62 13.24
C LYS A 69 -18.16 -2.56 11.84
N LEU A 70 -17.56 -1.77 10.93
CA LEU A 70 -18.00 -1.73 9.53
C LEU A 70 -17.82 -3.08 8.84
N LEU A 71 -16.72 -3.81 9.12
CA LEU A 71 -16.54 -5.18 8.63
C LEU A 71 -17.67 -6.11 9.10
N GLY A 72 -18.16 -5.96 10.33
CA GLY A 72 -19.30 -6.71 10.84
C GLY A 72 -20.59 -6.49 10.04
N PHE A 73 -20.84 -5.29 9.52
CA PHE A 73 -21.98 -5.03 8.62
C PHE A 73 -21.81 -5.72 7.28
N THR A 74 -20.61 -5.80 6.75
CA THR A 74 -20.33 -6.59 5.54
C THR A 74 -20.69 -8.05 5.74
N THR A 75 -20.32 -8.63 6.87
CA THR A 75 -20.63 -10.03 7.21
C THR A 75 -22.14 -10.26 7.22
N GLN A 76 -22.93 -9.32 7.76
CA GLN A 76 -24.41 -9.42 7.74
C GLN A 76 -24.95 -9.42 6.30
N GLY A 77 -24.46 -8.51 5.43
CA GLY A 77 -24.86 -8.47 4.03
C GLY A 77 -24.45 -9.72 3.26
N ALA A 78 -23.25 -10.21 3.49
CA ALA A 78 -22.73 -11.44 2.87
C ALA A 78 -23.54 -12.67 3.34
N ALA A 79 -23.83 -12.79 4.63
CA ALA A 79 -24.66 -13.87 5.17
C ALA A 79 -26.08 -13.88 4.60
N PHE A 80 -26.66 -12.72 4.32
CA PHE A 80 -27.97 -12.63 3.69
C PHE A 80 -27.97 -13.21 2.26
N ILE A 81 -26.88 -13.03 1.50
CA ILE A 81 -26.78 -13.49 0.11
C ILE A 81 -26.30 -14.96 0.04
N PHE A 82 -25.26 -15.28 0.82
CA PHE A 82 -24.53 -16.55 0.72
C PHE A 82 -24.83 -17.53 1.85
N GLY A 83 -25.64 -17.13 2.84
CA GLY A 83 -26.01 -17.99 3.98
C GLY A 83 -24.79 -18.47 4.76
N ASP A 84 -24.81 -19.74 5.16
CA ASP A 84 -23.78 -20.37 5.99
C ASP A 84 -22.38 -20.43 5.35
N PHE A 85 -22.25 -20.26 4.02
CA PHE A 85 -20.92 -20.23 3.36
C PHE A 85 -20.01 -19.11 3.87
N THR A 86 -20.58 -18.10 4.54
CA THR A 86 -19.82 -17.02 5.18
C THR A 86 -19.30 -17.37 6.58
N ASN A 87 -19.72 -18.51 7.15
CA ASN A 87 -19.35 -18.92 8.50
C ASN A 87 -17.99 -19.65 8.52
N PRO A 88 -16.92 -19.04 9.04
CA PRO A 88 -15.60 -19.64 9.06
C PRO A 88 -15.49 -20.86 10.01
N GLU A 89 -16.34 -20.97 11.02
CA GLU A 89 -16.35 -22.14 11.92
C GLU A 89 -16.83 -23.40 11.21
N ARG A 90 -17.67 -23.24 10.20
CA ARG A 90 -18.31 -24.36 9.50
C ARG A 90 -17.63 -24.74 8.19
N PHE A 91 -17.16 -23.73 7.44
CA PHE A 91 -16.57 -23.91 6.10
C PHE A 91 -15.12 -23.48 6.00
N GLY A 92 -14.52 -23.00 7.11
CA GLY A 92 -13.20 -22.38 7.07
C GLY A 92 -13.20 -21.00 6.43
N PHE A 93 -12.02 -20.48 6.14
CA PHE A 93 -11.86 -19.21 5.45
C PHE A 93 -12.06 -19.39 3.95
N VAL A 94 -13.18 -18.87 3.41
CA VAL A 94 -13.50 -18.90 1.98
C VAL A 94 -13.44 -17.49 1.42
N PHE A 95 -12.38 -17.19 0.68
CA PHE A 95 -12.08 -15.85 0.13
C PHE A 95 -13.28 -15.25 -0.63
N ALA A 96 -13.94 -16.05 -1.48
CA ALA A 96 -15.05 -15.60 -2.31
C ALA A 96 -16.25 -15.08 -1.51
N PHE A 97 -16.53 -15.65 -0.34
CA PHE A 97 -17.70 -15.34 0.47
C PHE A 97 -17.42 -14.40 1.64
N GLN A 98 -16.15 -14.25 2.02
CA GLN A 98 -15.77 -13.41 3.17
C GLN A 98 -15.05 -12.14 2.73
N VAL A 99 -14.18 -12.20 1.70
CA VAL A 99 -13.37 -11.07 1.26
C VAL A 99 -14.00 -10.28 0.11
N LEU A 100 -14.48 -10.95 -0.95
CA LEU A 100 -15.04 -10.23 -2.10
C LEU A 100 -16.26 -9.36 -1.75
N PRO A 101 -17.21 -9.77 -0.89
CA PRO A 101 -18.31 -8.90 -0.44
C PRO A 101 -17.85 -7.66 0.29
N THR A 102 -16.71 -7.75 1.01
CA THR A 102 -16.10 -6.61 1.72
C THR A 102 -15.68 -5.52 0.76
N ILE A 103 -15.11 -5.89 -0.39
CA ILE A 103 -14.73 -4.93 -1.44
C ILE A 103 -15.96 -4.17 -1.95
N ILE A 104 -17.08 -4.88 -2.18
CA ILE A 104 -18.33 -4.29 -2.66
C ILE A 104 -18.88 -3.29 -1.64
N PHE A 105 -18.97 -3.70 -0.37
CA PHE A 105 -19.48 -2.85 0.69
C PHE A 105 -18.62 -1.59 0.90
N PHE A 106 -17.29 -1.76 1.01
CA PHE A 106 -16.41 -0.62 1.24
C PHE A 106 -16.36 0.34 0.05
N ALA A 107 -16.45 -0.14 -1.19
CA ALA A 107 -16.56 0.72 -2.36
C ALA A 107 -17.86 1.55 -2.31
N SER A 108 -18.98 0.92 -1.97
CA SER A 108 -20.27 1.61 -1.77
C SER A 108 -20.18 2.65 -0.65
N PHE A 109 -19.64 2.26 0.51
CA PHE A 109 -19.48 3.15 1.66
C PHE A 109 -18.58 4.36 1.35
N MET A 110 -17.44 4.14 0.70
CA MET A 110 -16.54 5.21 0.28
C MET A 110 -17.21 6.15 -0.72
N SER A 111 -18.01 5.64 -1.66
CA SER A 111 -18.77 6.46 -2.61
C SER A 111 -19.77 7.38 -1.88
N VAL A 112 -20.45 6.87 -0.85
CA VAL A 112 -21.33 7.69 0.01
C VAL A 112 -20.56 8.78 0.72
N LEU A 113 -19.39 8.46 1.32
CA LEU A 113 -18.56 9.46 2.01
C LEU A 113 -18.05 10.54 1.04
N TYR A 114 -17.75 10.17 -0.20
CA TYR A 114 -17.42 11.11 -1.27
C TYR A 114 -18.61 12.01 -1.61
N HIS A 115 -19.80 11.44 -1.83
CA HIS A 115 -21.01 12.22 -2.11
C HIS A 115 -21.32 13.26 -1.00
N LEU A 116 -21.13 12.86 0.27
CA LEU A 116 -21.33 13.74 1.43
C LEU A 116 -20.24 14.80 1.57
N GLY A 117 -19.13 14.71 0.83
CA GLY A 117 -18.03 15.67 0.89
C GLY A 117 -17.09 15.47 2.07
N VAL A 118 -17.22 14.38 2.83
CA VAL A 118 -16.35 14.06 3.98
C VAL A 118 -14.93 13.81 3.52
N MET A 119 -14.78 12.93 2.51
CA MET A 119 -13.48 12.56 1.97
C MET A 119 -12.75 13.73 1.31
N GLN A 120 -13.49 14.58 0.58
CA GLN A 120 -12.91 15.78 -0.05
C GLN A 120 -12.27 16.71 0.98
N LYS A 121 -12.94 16.95 2.10
CA LYS A 121 -12.41 17.82 3.19
C LYS A 121 -11.17 17.22 3.82
N LEU A 122 -11.18 15.89 4.05
CA LEU A 122 -10.04 15.18 4.62
C LEU A 122 -8.82 15.26 3.69
N VAL A 123 -9.01 14.91 2.42
CA VAL A 123 -7.97 14.93 1.39
C VAL A 123 -7.43 16.34 1.17
N GLN A 124 -8.29 17.36 1.11
CA GLN A 124 -7.88 18.76 0.98
C GLN A 124 -7.10 19.24 2.19
N GLY A 125 -7.50 18.85 3.41
CA GLY A 125 -6.78 19.19 4.64
C GLY A 125 -5.36 18.60 4.65
N MET A 126 -5.24 17.31 4.31
CA MET A 126 -3.92 16.65 4.19
C MET A 126 -3.07 17.30 3.11
N ALA A 127 -3.64 17.51 1.92
CA ALA A 127 -2.93 18.14 0.81
C ALA A 127 -2.48 19.56 1.15
N TRP A 128 -3.29 20.35 1.85
CA TRP A 128 -2.93 21.69 2.27
C TRP A 128 -1.70 21.68 3.19
N VAL A 129 -1.68 20.79 4.20
CA VAL A 129 -0.53 20.67 5.12
C VAL A 129 0.74 20.30 4.34
N ILE A 130 0.68 19.27 3.51
CA ILE A 130 1.83 18.76 2.76
C ILE A 130 2.33 19.79 1.75
N THR A 131 1.42 20.39 0.95
CA THR A 131 1.78 21.42 -0.05
C THR A 131 2.47 22.61 0.61
N LYS A 132 1.97 23.06 1.77
CA LYS A 132 2.54 24.21 2.48
C LYS A 132 3.91 23.91 3.08
N LEU A 133 4.10 22.72 3.64
CA LEU A 133 5.37 22.31 4.26
C LEU A 133 6.44 21.98 3.25
N MET A 134 6.09 21.17 2.22
CA MET A 134 7.03 20.69 1.21
C MET A 134 7.18 21.64 0.02
N ARG A 135 6.31 22.65 -0.14
CA ARG A 135 6.31 23.63 -1.24
C ARG A 135 6.22 22.98 -2.62
N VAL A 136 5.33 22.02 -2.74
CA VAL A 136 5.06 21.26 -3.97
C VAL A 136 3.76 21.72 -4.63
N SER A 137 3.45 21.19 -5.80
CA SER A 137 2.21 21.46 -6.53
C SER A 137 1.00 20.94 -5.77
N GLY A 138 -0.09 21.72 -5.77
CA GLY A 138 -1.34 21.32 -5.15
C GLY A 138 -2.03 20.19 -5.89
N ALA A 139 -1.95 20.13 -7.23
CA ALA A 139 -2.56 19.06 -8.01
C ALA A 139 -1.91 17.70 -7.71
N GLU A 140 -0.58 17.62 -7.74
CA GLU A 140 0.12 16.36 -7.41
C GLU A 140 -0.15 15.92 -5.97
N THR A 141 -0.09 16.86 -5.02
CA THR A 141 -0.31 16.55 -3.59
C THR A 141 -1.74 16.10 -3.33
N LEU A 142 -2.72 16.77 -3.97
CA LEU A 142 -4.13 16.39 -3.82
C LEU A 142 -4.39 14.97 -4.35
N SER A 143 -3.81 14.62 -5.50
CA SER A 143 -3.92 13.26 -6.04
C SER A 143 -3.25 12.22 -5.14
N VAL A 144 -2.05 12.51 -4.65
CA VAL A 144 -1.34 11.60 -3.73
C VAL A 144 -2.11 11.41 -2.43
N CYS A 145 -2.67 12.48 -1.85
CA CYS A 145 -3.52 12.35 -0.65
C CYS A 145 -4.84 11.62 -0.94
N ALA A 146 -5.42 11.82 -2.11
CA ALA A 146 -6.61 11.08 -2.53
C ALA A 146 -6.33 9.58 -2.65
N ASN A 147 -5.19 9.20 -3.20
CA ASN A 147 -4.78 7.79 -3.33
C ASN A 147 -4.72 7.04 -1.98
N ALA A 148 -4.53 7.72 -0.86
CA ALA A 148 -4.57 7.07 0.46
C ALA A 148 -5.97 6.51 0.82
N PHE A 149 -7.01 6.88 0.08
CA PHE A 149 -8.40 6.51 0.36
C PHE A 149 -9.13 5.93 -0.86
N ILE A 150 -8.77 6.36 -2.07
CA ILE A 150 -9.34 5.88 -3.33
C ILE A 150 -8.26 5.25 -4.21
N GLY A 151 -8.69 4.47 -5.19
CA GLY A 151 -7.79 3.70 -6.03
C GLY A 151 -6.92 4.55 -6.97
N GLN A 152 -5.90 3.90 -7.52
CA GLN A 152 -4.93 4.52 -8.43
C GLN A 152 -5.53 4.99 -9.78
N THR A 153 -6.75 4.57 -10.11
CA THR A 153 -7.51 4.97 -11.29
C THR A 153 -8.47 6.12 -11.00
N GLU A 154 -8.98 6.21 -9.78
CA GLU A 154 -9.95 7.21 -9.36
C GLU A 154 -9.28 8.51 -8.86
N ALA A 155 -8.16 8.41 -8.13
CA ALA A 155 -7.46 9.59 -7.62
C ALA A 155 -7.02 10.58 -8.71
N PRO A 156 -6.54 10.15 -9.89
CA PRO A 156 -6.27 11.06 -11.00
C PRO A 156 -7.47 11.86 -11.49
N LEU A 157 -8.71 11.36 -11.32
CA LEU A 157 -9.93 12.10 -11.69
C LEU A 157 -10.07 13.42 -10.92
N VAL A 158 -9.60 13.44 -9.66
CA VAL A 158 -9.65 14.65 -8.81
C VAL A 158 -8.84 15.80 -9.42
N VAL A 159 -7.79 15.48 -10.19
CA VAL A 159 -6.87 16.44 -10.80
C VAL A 159 -6.92 16.42 -12.34
N ARG A 160 -7.94 15.78 -12.92
CA ARG A 160 -8.12 15.61 -14.36
C ARG A 160 -7.84 16.88 -15.19
N PRO A 161 -8.32 18.10 -14.84
CA PRO A 161 -8.08 19.30 -15.64
C PRO A 161 -6.60 19.69 -15.78
N TYR A 162 -5.74 19.17 -14.91
CA TYR A 162 -4.32 19.54 -14.85
C TYR A 162 -3.42 18.49 -15.53
N ILE A 163 -3.86 17.23 -15.67
CA ILE A 163 -3.01 16.09 -16.10
C ILE A 163 -2.29 16.38 -17.44
N ALA A 164 -3.01 16.95 -18.40
CA ALA A 164 -2.46 17.28 -19.71
C ALA A 164 -1.26 18.24 -19.63
N ARG A 165 -1.29 19.17 -18.67
CA ARG A 165 -0.28 20.23 -18.48
C ARG A 165 0.70 19.97 -17.33
N MET A 166 0.56 18.86 -16.63
CA MET A 166 1.48 18.44 -15.56
C MET A 166 2.92 18.37 -16.09
N THR A 167 3.87 18.81 -15.28
CA THR A 167 5.29 18.60 -15.53
C THR A 167 5.61 17.10 -15.53
N GLN A 168 6.78 16.72 -16.03
CA GLN A 168 7.23 15.31 -15.96
C GLN A 168 7.36 14.82 -14.51
N SER A 169 7.79 15.71 -13.63
CA SER A 169 7.91 15.44 -12.19
C SER A 169 6.56 15.21 -11.53
N GLU A 170 5.56 16.07 -11.80
CA GLU A 170 4.19 15.91 -11.32
C GLU A 170 3.55 14.62 -11.83
N LEU A 171 3.73 14.29 -13.11
CA LEU A 171 3.16 13.09 -13.71
C LEU A 171 3.75 11.82 -13.09
N LEU A 172 5.07 11.78 -12.83
CA LEU A 172 5.66 10.67 -12.09
C LEU A 172 5.16 10.62 -10.67
N THR A 173 4.99 11.76 -10.00
CA THR A 173 4.42 11.81 -8.64
C THR A 173 3.01 11.22 -8.61
N LEU A 174 2.18 11.53 -9.60
CA LEU A 174 0.85 10.95 -9.75
C LEU A 174 0.91 9.42 -9.84
N MET A 175 1.82 8.88 -10.65
CA MET A 175 2.00 7.44 -10.83
C MET A 175 2.55 6.75 -9.57
N VAL A 176 3.58 7.32 -8.96
CA VAL A 176 4.17 6.79 -7.71
C VAL A 176 3.14 6.80 -6.59
N GLY A 177 2.30 7.86 -6.49
CA GLY A 177 1.23 7.95 -5.51
C GLY A 177 0.22 6.83 -5.63
N GLY A 178 -0.21 6.52 -6.84
CA GLY A 178 -1.10 5.40 -7.11
C GLY A 178 -0.48 4.03 -6.79
N MET A 179 0.85 3.92 -6.89
CA MET A 179 1.57 2.67 -6.59
C MET A 179 2.02 2.54 -5.12
N ALA A 180 2.17 3.64 -4.40
CA ALA A 180 2.65 3.64 -3.01
C ALA A 180 1.54 3.48 -1.97
N THR A 181 0.28 3.46 -2.38
CA THR A 181 -0.90 3.36 -1.51
C THR A 181 -1.81 2.22 -1.93
N ILE A 182 -2.74 1.86 -1.06
CA ILE A 182 -3.84 0.94 -1.33
C ILE A 182 -5.16 1.73 -1.37
N ALA A 183 -6.14 1.23 -2.13
CA ALA A 183 -7.47 1.82 -2.14
C ALA A 183 -8.25 1.49 -0.86
N GLY A 184 -9.04 2.43 -0.36
CA GLY A 184 -9.89 2.22 0.81
C GLY A 184 -10.92 1.08 0.62
N GLY A 185 -11.38 0.86 -0.62
CA GLY A 185 -12.27 -0.24 -0.96
C GLY A 185 -11.68 -1.64 -0.73
N VAL A 186 -10.35 -1.79 -0.82
CA VAL A 186 -9.66 -3.08 -0.58
C VAL A 186 -9.04 -3.21 0.81
N LEU A 187 -8.96 -2.11 1.56
CA LEU A 187 -8.41 -2.10 2.93
C LEU A 187 -9.07 -3.16 3.82
N GLY A 188 -10.42 -3.25 3.74
CA GLY A 188 -11.19 -4.22 4.50
C GLY A 188 -10.82 -5.67 4.17
N ALA A 189 -10.55 -5.95 2.89
CA ALA A 189 -10.09 -7.26 2.44
C ALA A 189 -8.75 -7.62 3.09
N TYR A 190 -7.79 -6.71 3.09
CA TYR A 190 -6.47 -6.97 3.71
C TYR A 190 -6.56 -7.13 5.22
N VAL A 191 -7.40 -6.36 5.90
CA VAL A 191 -7.64 -6.52 7.34
C VAL A 191 -8.18 -7.91 7.66
N LEU A 192 -9.15 -8.41 6.88
CA LEU A 192 -9.67 -9.77 7.05
C LEU A 192 -8.63 -10.86 6.75
N MET A 193 -7.84 -10.69 5.70
CA MET A 193 -6.80 -11.64 5.32
C MET A 193 -5.71 -11.77 6.40
N LEU A 194 -5.32 -10.64 7.00
CA LEU A 194 -4.26 -10.59 8.00
C LEU A 194 -4.75 -10.94 9.41
N GLY A 195 -5.92 -10.41 9.80
CA GLY A 195 -6.48 -10.56 11.15
C GLY A 195 -7.39 -11.78 11.32
N GLY A 196 -7.74 -12.47 10.21
CA GLY A 196 -8.64 -13.62 10.25
C GLY A 196 -9.98 -13.28 10.91
N SER A 197 -10.45 -14.15 11.80
CA SER A 197 -11.68 -13.97 12.57
C SER A 197 -11.48 -13.21 13.91
N ASN A 198 -10.23 -12.84 14.26
CA ASN A 198 -9.92 -12.17 15.53
C ASN A 198 -10.10 -10.65 15.43
N PRO A 199 -11.09 -10.02 16.14
CA PRO A 199 -11.33 -8.59 16.07
C PRO A 199 -10.15 -7.73 16.55
N ALA A 200 -9.33 -8.22 17.50
CA ALA A 200 -8.17 -7.49 18.02
C ALA A 200 -7.06 -7.43 16.96
N GLU A 201 -6.79 -8.55 16.28
CA GLU A 201 -5.85 -8.60 15.14
C GLU A 201 -6.36 -7.73 13.98
N GLN A 202 -7.65 -7.80 13.66
CA GLN A 202 -8.26 -6.93 12.65
C GLN A 202 -8.08 -5.44 12.99
N ALA A 203 -8.30 -5.04 14.24
CA ALA A 203 -8.11 -3.65 14.67
C ALA A 203 -6.63 -3.24 14.59
N PHE A 204 -5.71 -4.13 14.97
CA PHE A 204 -4.28 -3.92 14.83
C PHE A 204 -3.89 -3.66 13.39
N PHE A 205 -4.24 -4.56 12.46
CA PHE A 205 -3.89 -4.40 11.06
C PHE A 205 -4.60 -3.20 10.40
N ALA A 206 -5.86 -2.92 10.76
CA ALA A 206 -6.57 -1.73 10.28
C ALA A 206 -5.84 -0.43 10.67
N LYS A 207 -5.42 -0.31 11.94
CA LYS A 207 -4.62 0.82 12.43
C LYS A 207 -3.35 1.01 11.62
N HIS A 208 -2.59 -0.06 11.40
CA HIS A 208 -1.30 0.01 10.71
C HIS A 208 -1.45 0.26 9.20
N LEU A 209 -2.43 -0.33 8.54
CA LEU A 209 -2.69 -0.10 7.11
C LEU A 209 -3.17 1.34 6.83
N ILE A 210 -4.04 1.89 7.68
CA ILE A 210 -4.46 3.29 7.58
C ILE A 210 -3.26 4.21 7.80
N THR A 211 -2.44 3.93 8.82
CA THR A 211 -1.21 4.69 9.10
C THR A 211 -0.24 4.65 7.93
N ALA A 212 -0.01 3.47 7.35
CA ALA A 212 0.84 3.27 6.18
C ALA A 212 0.38 4.13 4.99
N SER A 213 -0.94 4.13 4.71
CA SER A 213 -1.52 4.92 3.61
C SER A 213 -1.34 6.43 3.83
N ILE A 214 -1.47 6.93 5.06
CA ILE A 214 -1.24 8.35 5.37
C ILE A 214 0.24 8.70 5.24
N MET A 215 1.14 7.86 5.75
CA MET A 215 2.59 8.06 5.66
C MET A 215 3.11 7.95 4.22
N ALA A 216 2.42 7.21 3.37
CA ALA A 216 2.80 7.04 1.97
C ALA A 216 2.71 8.35 1.17
N ALA A 217 1.87 9.31 1.57
CA ALA A 217 1.73 10.57 0.84
C ALA A 217 3.03 11.40 0.83
N PRO A 218 3.65 11.78 1.96
CA PRO A 218 4.95 12.44 1.94
C PRO A 218 6.08 11.55 1.40
N ALA A 219 6.03 10.22 1.61
CA ALA A 219 7.01 9.29 1.04
C ALA A 219 7.03 9.34 -0.49
N THR A 220 5.84 9.30 -1.10
CA THR A 220 5.64 9.42 -2.54
C THR A 220 6.31 10.66 -3.11
N LEU A 221 6.04 11.82 -2.51
CA LEU A 221 6.61 13.11 -2.95
C LEU A 221 8.14 13.10 -2.84
N VAL A 222 8.71 12.60 -1.75
CA VAL A 222 10.16 12.46 -1.58
C VAL A 222 10.75 11.64 -2.72
N ILE A 223 10.23 10.44 -2.93
CA ILE A 223 10.79 9.49 -3.88
C ILE A 223 10.59 9.96 -5.33
N ALA A 224 9.41 10.45 -5.67
CA ALA A 224 9.14 10.94 -7.03
C ALA A 224 10.02 12.15 -7.38
N LYS A 225 10.20 13.10 -6.43
CA LYS A 225 11.05 14.29 -6.63
C LYS A 225 12.54 13.99 -6.62
N ILE A 226 12.97 12.84 -6.11
CA ILE A 226 14.35 12.35 -6.30
C ILE A 226 14.49 11.69 -7.68
N LEU A 227 13.53 10.81 -8.08
CA LEU A 227 13.59 10.08 -9.35
C LEU A 227 13.52 11.03 -10.57
N VAL A 228 12.60 11.99 -10.52
CA VAL A 228 12.45 13.05 -11.54
C VAL A 228 12.30 14.39 -10.81
N PRO A 229 13.42 15.07 -10.55
CA PRO A 229 13.40 16.38 -9.90
C PRO A 229 12.58 17.40 -10.70
N GLU A 230 11.93 18.32 -9.99
CA GLU A 230 11.16 19.38 -10.63
C GLU A 230 12.10 20.38 -11.29
N THR A 231 11.93 20.54 -12.59
CA THR A 231 12.76 21.45 -13.41
C THR A 231 11.93 22.52 -14.09
N GLN A 232 10.62 22.46 -13.96
CA GLN A 232 9.65 23.37 -14.55
C GLN A 232 8.82 24.05 -13.44
N THR A 233 7.97 24.97 -13.79
CA THR A 233 7.03 25.59 -12.84
C THR A 233 5.67 24.94 -12.99
N PRO A 234 5.19 24.16 -12.00
CA PRO A 234 3.85 23.60 -12.01
C PRO A 234 2.75 24.67 -12.04
N ASP A 235 1.68 24.43 -12.75
CA ASP A 235 0.52 25.34 -12.85
C ASP A 235 -0.13 25.64 -11.49
N THR A 236 -0.07 24.67 -10.56
CA THR A 236 -0.71 24.75 -9.22
C THR A 236 0.30 24.80 -8.08
N LEU A 237 1.47 25.39 -8.32
CA LEU A 237 2.51 25.49 -7.28
C LEU A 237 2.01 26.27 -6.06
N GLY A 238 1.97 25.58 -4.91
CA GLY A 238 1.52 26.17 -3.63
C GLY A 238 0.00 26.38 -3.49
N GLU A 239 -0.81 26.04 -4.50
CA GLU A 239 -2.27 26.21 -4.46
C GLU A 239 -3.01 24.86 -4.41
N VAL A 240 -3.91 24.70 -3.43
CA VAL A 240 -4.79 23.53 -3.29
C VAL A 240 -6.24 23.94 -3.58
N LYS A 241 -6.52 24.37 -4.81
CA LYS A 241 -7.86 24.76 -5.24
C LYS A 241 -8.36 23.81 -6.33
N VAL A 242 -8.85 22.65 -5.96
CA VAL A 242 -9.55 21.76 -6.88
C VAL A 242 -10.96 21.52 -6.41
N LYS A 243 -11.94 21.89 -7.23
CA LYS A 243 -13.34 21.51 -7.02
C LYS A 243 -13.50 20.06 -7.48
N VAL A 244 -13.74 19.17 -6.55
CA VAL A 244 -14.18 17.80 -6.89
C VAL A 244 -15.66 17.89 -7.25
N GLU A 245 -15.99 17.62 -8.50
CA GLU A 245 -17.38 17.58 -8.96
C GLU A 245 -18.10 16.36 -8.37
N LYS A 246 -19.35 16.57 -7.92
CA LYS A 246 -20.21 15.47 -7.52
C LYS A 246 -20.71 14.75 -8.75
N THR A 247 -20.40 13.48 -8.87
CA THR A 247 -20.81 12.64 -10.01
C THR A 247 -22.16 11.93 -9.80
N THR A 248 -22.69 11.97 -8.56
CA THR A 248 -23.90 11.25 -8.15
C THR A 248 -25.00 12.23 -7.73
N ALA A 249 -26.26 11.88 -8.04
CA ALA A 249 -27.42 12.76 -7.81
C ALA A 249 -27.82 12.83 -6.33
N ASN A 250 -27.71 11.72 -5.58
CA ASN A 250 -28.05 11.63 -4.16
C ASN A 250 -27.29 10.48 -3.49
N VAL A 251 -27.50 10.32 -2.18
CA VAL A 251 -26.81 9.30 -1.36
C VAL A 251 -27.12 7.87 -1.82
N ILE A 252 -28.35 7.61 -2.25
CA ILE A 252 -28.76 6.27 -2.72
C ILE A 252 -28.07 5.96 -4.05
N ASP A 253 -28.05 6.94 -4.94
CA ASP A 253 -27.34 6.84 -6.22
C ASP A 253 -25.83 6.61 -6.00
N ALA A 254 -25.22 7.32 -5.06
CA ALA A 254 -23.83 7.13 -4.66
C ALA A 254 -23.57 5.71 -4.11
N ALA A 255 -24.46 5.21 -3.26
CA ALA A 255 -24.34 3.85 -2.73
C ALA A 255 -24.47 2.79 -3.81
N ALA A 256 -25.43 2.94 -4.74
CA ALA A 256 -25.65 2.02 -5.84
C ALA A 256 -24.49 2.02 -6.85
N ALA A 257 -24.01 3.19 -7.25
CA ALA A 257 -22.85 3.36 -8.13
C ALA A 257 -21.59 2.72 -7.49
N GLY A 258 -21.30 3.04 -6.23
CA GLY A 258 -20.17 2.46 -5.52
C GLY A 258 -20.28 0.94 -5.33
N ALA A 259 -21.49 0.39 -5.15
CA ALA A 259 -21.69 -1.06 -5.11
C ALA A 259 -21.42 -1.73 -6.47
N SER A 260 -21.83 -1.08 -7.56
CA SER A 260 -21.56 -1.57 -8.92
C SER A 260 -20.06 -1.57 -9.23
N ASP A 261 -19.36 -0.46 -8.91
CA ASP A 261 -17.90 -0.35 -9.08
C ASP A 261 -17.16 -1.37 -8.19
N GLY A 262 -17.63 -1.54 -6.95
CA GLY A 262 -17.10 -2.53 -6.01
C GLY A 262 -17.29 -3.97 -6.48
N LEU A 263 -18.43 -4.29 -7.13
CA LEU A 263 -18.66 -5.61 -7.73
C LEU A 263 -17.68 -5.88 -8.87
N MET A 264 -17.49 -4.93 -9.77
CA MET A 264 -16.51 -5.07 -10.86
C MET A 264 -15.09 -5.23 -10.32
N LEU A 265 -14.73 -4.48 -9.28
CA LEU A 265 -13.43 -4.61 -8.60
C LEU A 265 -13.30 -6.00 -7.96
N ALA A 266 -14.30 -6.48 -7.23
CA ALA A 266 -14.30 -7.79 -6.60
C ALA A 266 -14.15 -8.93 -7.61
N LEU A 267 -14.90 -8.88 -8.73
CA LEU A 267 -14.78 -9.86 -9.81
C LEU A 267 -13.40 -9.85 -10.44
N ASN A 268 -12.84 -8.67 -10.71
CA ASN A 268 -11.49 -8.53 -11.25
C ASN A 268 -10.44 -9.08 -10.28
N VAL A 269 -10.55 -8.78 -8.99
CA VAL A 269 -9.66 -9.32 -7.94
C VAL A 269 -9.74 -10.84 -7.90
N GLY A 270 -10.96 -11.41 -7.87
CA GLY A 270 -11.15 -12.86 -7.87
C GLY A 270 -10.56 -13.54 -9.11
N ALA A 271 -10.82 -12.98 -10.29
CA ALA A 271 -10.28 -13.48 -11.55
C ALA A 271 -8.73 -13.40 -11.60
N MET A 272 -8.18 -12.28 -11.19
CA MET A 272 -6.71 -12.09 -11.12
C MET A 272 -6.05 -13.04 -10.13
N LEU A 273 -6.61 -13.20 -8.94
CA LEU A 273 -6.07 -14.13 -7.94
C LEU A 273 -6.09 -15.57 -8.45
N LEU A 274 -7.21 -16.01 -9.03
CA LEU A 274 -7.31 -17.35 -9.62
C LEU A 274 -6.26 -17.56 -10.70
N ALA A 275 -6.14 -16.62 -11.64
CA ALA A 275 -5.19 -16.71 -12.74
C ALA A 275 -3.73 -16.68 -12.24
N PHE A 276 -3.39 -15.72 -11.38
CA PHE A 276 -2.00 -15.57 -10.91
C PHE A 276 -1.57 -16.71 -9.98
N VAL A 277 -2.43 -17.20 -9.09
CA VAL A 277 -2.09 -18.37 -8.26
C VAL A 277 -1.82 -19.60 -9.13
N ALA A 278 -2.63 -19.82 -10.19
CA ALA A 278 -2.39 -20.89 -11.13
C ALA A 278 -1.08 -20.70 -11.93
N LEU A 279 -0.80 -19.48 -12.39
CA LEU A 279 0.45 -19.15 -13.08
C LEU A 279 1.68 -19.30 -12.18
N ILE A 280 1.58 -18.92 -10.91
CA ILE A 280 2.65 -19.15 -9.92
C ILE A 280 2.90 -20.64 -9.77
N ALA A 281 1.86 -21.44 -9.62
CA ALA A 281 1.99 -22.90 -9.51
C ALA A 281 2.67 -23.48 -10.78
N LEU A 282 2.30 -22.97 -11.96
CA LEU A 282 2.93 -23.36 -13.23
C LEU A 282 4.43 -23.00 -13.28
N VAL A 283 4.81 -21.81 -12.80
CA VAL A 283 6.21 -21.36 -12.75
C VAL A 283 6.99 -22.11 -11.65
N ASN A 284 6.36 -22.36 -10.51
CA ASN A 284 7.00 -23.03 -9.39
C ASN A 284 7.27 -24.51 -9.69
N ALA A 285 6.43 -25.19 -10.47
CA ALA A 285 6.60 -26.60 -10.78
C ALA A 285 8.00 -26.93 -11.36
N PRO A 286 8.47 -26.29 -12.45
CA PRO A 286 9.83 -26.52 -12.97
C PRO A 286 10.93 -26.01 -12.02
N LEU A 287 10.73 -24.92 -11.28
CA LEU A 287 11.72 -24.38 -10.36
C LEU A 287 11.98 -25.34 -9.20
N VAL A 288 10.93 -25.86 -8.58
CA VAL A 288 11.02 -26.84 -7.49
C VAL A 288 11.62 -28.15 -8.00
N TRP A 289 11.18 -28.63 -9.17
CA TRP A 289 11.77 -29.83 -9.79
C TRP A 289 13.28 -29.68 -10.03
N LEU A 290 13.71 -28.55 -10.60
CA LEU A 290 15.13 -28.24 -10.80
C LEU A 290 15.88 -28.19 -9.47
N GLY A 291 15.32 -27.57 -8.46
CA GLY A 291 15.91 -27.47 -7.12
C GLY A 291 16.13 -28.83 -6.46
N GLN A 292 15.16 -29.73 -6.63
CA GLN A 292 15.25 -31.09 -6.11
C GLN A 292 16.29 -31.94 -6.87
N VAL A 293 16.25 -31.92 -8.21
CA VAL A 293 17.18 -32.70 -9.04
C VAL A 293 18.63 -32.21 -8.89
N THR A 294 18.86 -30.92 -8.75
CA THR A 294 20.21 -30.34 -8.57
C THR A 294 20.69 -30.36 -7.11
N GLY A 295 19.84 -30.73 -6.15
CA GLY A 295 20.15 -30.62 -4.72
C GLY A 295 20.24 -29.20 -4.20
N LEU A 296 19.81 -28.20 -4.99
CA LEU A 296 19.87 -26.78 -4.62
C LEU A 296 18.99 -26.47 -3.41
N GLU A 297 17.85 -27.13 -3.28
CA GLU A 297 16.96 -27.03 -2.11
C GLU A 297 17.68 -27.40 -0.80
N ALA A 298 18.46 -28.49 -0.84
CA ALA A 298 19.23 -28.94 0.32
C ALA A 298 20.36 -27.95 0.68
N ILE A 299 21.01 -27.35 -0.35
CA ILE A 299 22.07 -26.35 -0.16
C ILE A 299 21.50 -25.04 0.41
N LEU A 300 20.36 -24.60 -0.10
CA LEU A 300 19.72 -23.34 0.32
C LEU A 300 18.92 -23.48 1.62
N GLY A 301 18.58 -24.71 2.03
CA GLY A 301 17.75 -24.98 3.21
C GLY A 301 16.32 -24.46 3.09
N ARG A 302 15.81 -24.30 1.86
CA ARG A 302 14.47 -23.76 1.56
C ARG A 302 13.99 -24.15 0.16
N PRO A 303 12.66 -24.08 -0.10
CA PRO A 303 12.11 -24.32 -1.42
C PRO A 303 12.72 -23.40 -2.48
N THR A 304 12.93 -23.94 -3.67
CA THR A 304 13.41 -23.20 -4.85
C THR A 304 12.26 -22.64 -5.68
N ASP A 305 11.11 -22.42 -5.07
CA ASP A 305 9.99 -21.73 -5.70
C ASP A 305 10.29 -20.23 -5.93
N MET A 306 9.45 -19.55 -6.66
CA MET A 306 9.62 -18.14 -6.99
C MET A 306 9.78 -17.26 -5.74
N SER A 307 8.97 -17.49 -4.70
CA SER A 307 9.02 -16.73 -3.45
C SER A 307 10.33 -16.97 -2.70
N GLY A 308 10.79 -18.23 -2.63
CA GLY A 308 12.06 -18.59 -2.02
C GLY A 308 13.27 -17.96 -2.73
N LEU A 309 13.29 -18.00 -4.07
CA LEU A 309 14.36 -17.38 -4.86
C LEU A 309 14.36 -15.85 -4.75
N LEU A 310 13.21 -15.21 -4.89
CA LEU A 310 13.07 -13.76 -4.67
C LEU A 310 13.43 -13.39 -3.23
N GLY A 311 13.12 -14.25 -2.27
CA GLY A 311 13.47 -14.09 -0.88
C GLY A 311 14.97 -14.01 -0.64
N ILE A 312 15.77 -14.85 -1.32
CA ILE A 312 17.23 -14.78 -1.22
C ILE A 312 17.76 -13.45 -1.78
N VAL A 313 17.27 -13.06 -2.96
CA VAL A 313 17.73 -11.84 -3.63
C VAL A 313 17.36 -10.59 -2.84
N LEU A 314 16.16 -10.56 -2.23
CA LEU A 314 15.63 -9.40 -1.53
C LEU A 314 15.85 -9.45 -0.01
N ALA A 315 16.42 -10.53 0.55
CA ALA A 315 16.73 -10.61 1.98
C ALA A 315 17.62 -9.46 2.47
N PRO A 316 18.69 -9.04 1.78
CA PRO A 316 19.48 -7.89 2.21
C PRO A 316 18.65 -6.59 2.24
N LEU A 317 17.72 -6.41 1.30
CA LEU A 317 16.84 -5.26 1.26
C LEU A 317 15.82 -5.31 2.40
N ALA A 318 15.23 -6.48 2.66
CA ALA A 318 14.32 -6.68 3.80
C ALA A 318 15.04 -6.42 5.14
N TRP A 319 16.27 -6.90 5.28
CA TRP A 319 17.08 -6.63 6.46
C TRP A 319 17.38 -5.14 6.65
N ILE A 320 17.75 -4.43 5.58
CA ILE A 320 18.09 -3.00 5.67
C ILE A 320 16.89 -2.14 6.07
N ILE A 321 15.66 -2.54 5.73
CA ILE A 321 14.43 -1.85 6.18
C ILE A 321 14.03 -2.19 7.62
N GLY A 322 14.80 -3.03 8.33
CA GLY A 322 14.63 -3.32 9.75
C GLY A 322 14.08 -4.70 10.08
N VAL A 323 13.88 -5.58 9.10
CA VAL A 323 13.44 -6.97 9.35
C VAL A 323 14.59 -7.73 10.02
N PRO A 324 14.36 -8.51 11.10
CA PRO A 324 15.36 -9.42 11.65
C PRO A 324 15.92 -10.36 10.57
N TRP A 325 17.24 -10.62 10.60
CA TRP A 325 17.87 -11.43 9.54
C TRP A 325 17.24 -12.81 9.37
N ALA A 326 16.79 -13.43 10.47
CA ALA A 326 16.11 -14.72 10.46
C ALA A 326 14.84 -14.70 9.58
N ASP A 327 14.13 -13.55 9.55
CA ASP A 327 12.87 -13.36 8.83
C ASP A 327 13.07 -12.71 7.46
N ALA A 328 14.28 -12.17 7.21
CA ALA A 328 14.55 -11.28 6.06
C ALA A 328 14.27 -11.94 4.72
N SER A 329 14.54 -13.22 4.58
CA SER A 329 14.27 -13.94 3.35
C SER A 329 12.78 -14.18 3.11
N THR A 330 12.01 -14.49 4.15
CA THR A 330 10.55 -14.65 4.03
C THR A 330 9.90 -13.32 3.65
N VAL A 331 10.25 -12.24 4.34
CA VAL A 331 9.73 -10.90 4.01
C VAL A 331 10.22 -10.43 2.64
N GLY A 332 11.47 -10.72 2.28
CA GLY A 332 12.01 -10.47 0.93
C GLY A 332 11.19 -11.18 -0.16
N GLY A 333 10.80 -12.44 0.09
CA GLY A 333 9.93 -13.21 -0.81
C GLY A 333 8.56 -12.57 -0.98
N LEU A 334 7.95 -12.10 0.11
CA LEU A 334 6.68 -11.36 0.08
C LEU A 334 6.79 -10.05 -0.72
N ILE A 335 7.86 -9.27 -0.52
CA ILE A 335 8.12 -8.04 -1.28
C ILE A 335 8.31 -8.36 -2.76
N GLY A 336 9.05 -9.42 -3.07
CA GLY A 336 9.24 -9.89 -4.45
C GLY A 336 7.92 -10.33 -5.10
N THR A 337 7.12 -11.11 -4.39
CA THR A 337 5.77 -11.52 -4.82
C THR A 337 4.87 -10.31 -5.11
N LYS A 338 4.89 -9.29 -4.22
CA LYS A 338 4.15 -8.04 -4.46
C LYS A 338 4.56 -7.37 -5.77
N VAL A 339 5.86 -7.22 -6.02
CA VAL A 339 6.36 -6.50 -7.20
C VAL A 339 6.09 -7.26 -8.49
N VAL A 340 6.31 -8.57 -8.49
CA VAL A 340 6.16 -9.42 -9.68
C VAL A 340 4.69 -9.68 -10.01
N LEU A 341 3.88 -9.90 -9.00
CA LEU A 341 2.47 -10.24 -9.13
C LEU A 341 1.58 -9.08 -8.67
N ASN A 342 1.23 -9.08 -7.38
CA ASN A 342 0.51 -7.99 -6.73
C ASN A 342 0.55 -8.15 -5.20
N GLU A 343 0.09 -7.12 -4.51
CA GLU A 343 0.01 -7.08 -3.05
C GLU A 343 -1.07 -8.01 -2.49
N PHE A 344 -2.14 -8.33 -3.24
CA PHE A 344 -3.17 -9.27 -2.78
C PHE A 344 -2.58 -10.66 -2.51
N VAL A 345 -1.80 -11.19 -3.47
CA VAL A 345 -1.12 -12.48 -3.30
C VAL A 345 -0.13 -12.42 -2.13
N ALA A 346 0.63 -11.32 -2.03
CA ALA A 346 1.59 -11.15 -0.95
C ALA A 346 0.91 -11.07 0.43
N TYR A 347 -0.21 -10.35 0.54
CA TYR A 347 -0.99 -10.29 1.80
C TYR A 347 -1.68 -11.62 2.13
N MET A 348 -2.14 -12.36 1.12
CA MET A 348 -2.66 -13.70 1.34
C MET A 348 -1.58 -14.62 1.93
N GLN A 349 -0.37 -14.62 1.36
CA GLN A 349 0.75 -15.38 1.91
C GLN A 349 1.14 -14.92 3.32
N LEU A 350 1.20 -13.61 3.58
CA LEU A 350 1.46 -13.07 4.91
C LEU A 350 0.37 -13.47 5.91
N GLY A 351 -0.89 -13.48 5.50
CA GLY A 351 -2.02 -13.92 6.32
C GLY A 351 -1.94 -15.39 6.69
N GLU A 352 -1.64 -16.28 5.74
CA GLU A 352 -1.42 -17.71 5.98
C GLU A 352 -0.26 -17.95 6.98
N ILE A 353 0.84 -17.20 6.83
CA ILE A 353 1.97 -17.28 7.79
C ILE A 353 1.55 -16.74 9.16
N ALA A 354 0.82 -15.63 9.21
CA ALA A 354 0.39 -15.00 10.46
C ALA A 354 -0.58 -15.88 11.25
N GLN A 355 -1.42 -16.65 10.56
CA GLN A 355 -2.37 -17.60 11.14
C GLN A 355 -1.74 -18.97 11.45
N GLY A 356 -0.46 -19.17 11.17
CA GLY A 356 0.25 -20.44 11.41
C GLY A 356 -0.09 -21.57 10.43
N ASN A 357 -0.70 -21.26 9.29
CA ASN A 357 -1.11 -22.24 8.29
C ASN A 357 0.06 -22.74 7.42
N VAL A 358 1.23 -22.08 7.49
CA VAL A 358 2.43 -22.48 6.75
C VAL A 358 3.39 -23.22 7.67
N ALA A 359 3.52 -24.53 7.49
CA ALA A 359 4.37 -25.36 8.33
C ALA A 359 5.84 -24.91 8.31
N GLY A 360 6.43 -24.74 9.49
CA GLY A 360 7.86 -24.40 9.66
C GLY A 360 8.22 -22.93 9.38
N VAL A 361 7.24 -22.06 9.08
CA VAL A 361 7.47 -20.63 8.88
C VAL A 361 6.77 -19.84 9.97
N VAL A 362 7.56 -19.15 10.80
CA VAL A 362 7.06 -18.24 11.83
C VAL A 362 7.79 -16.92 11.68
N LEU A 363 7.04 -15.83 11.55
CA LEU A 363 7.59 -14.49 11.53
C LEU A 363 7.50 -13.87 12.93
N SER A 364 8.55 -13.14 13.32
CA SER A 364 8.49 -12.27 14.49
C SER A 364 7.44 -11.17 14.31
N ASP A 365 6.90 -10.66 15.39
CA ASP A 365 5.90 -9.58 15.35
C ASP A 365 6.42 -8.33 14.66
N GLN A 366 7.71 -8.02 14.88
CA GLN A 366 8.38 -6.94 14.16
C GLN A 366 8.40 -7.18 12.65
N ALA A 367 8.72 -8.39 12.21
CA ALA A 367 8.74 -8.74 10.79
C ALA A 367 7.34 -8.69 10.17
N ARG A 368 6.33 -9.17 10.89
CA ARG A 368 4.90 -9.06 10.48
C ARG A 368 4.49 -7.61 10.28
N LEU A 369 4.85 -6.73 11.24
CA LEU A 369 4.56 -5.30 11.13
C LEU A 369 5.25 -4.67 9.93
N ILE A 370 6.58 -4.85 9.79
CA ILE A 370 7.36 -4.27 8.69
C ILE A 370 6.82 -4.78 7.34
N ALA A 371 6.51 -6.08 7.23
CA ALA A 371 5.91 -6.65 6.03
C ALA A 371 4.55 -5.99 5.72
N THR A 372 3.70 -5.77 6.73
CA THR A 372 2.39 -5.10 6.55
C THR A 372 2.54 -3.74 5.89
N TYR A 373 3.51 -2.93 6.32
CA TYR A 373 3.79 -1.62 5.71
C TYR A 373 4.46 -1.74 4.34
N ALA A 374 5.45 -2.62 4.19
CA ALA A 374 6.18 -2.80 2.94
C ALA A 374 5.29 -3.29 1.80
N LEU A 375 4.27 -4.07 2.12
CA LEU A 375 3.29 -4.57 1.14
C LEU A 375 2.17 -3.56 0.85
N CYS A 376 2.00 -2.50 1.65
CA CYS A 376 0.89 -1.55 1.57
C CYS A 376 1.02 -0.61 0.35
N GLY A 377 0.78 -1.14 -0.84
CA GLY A 377 0.79 -0.35 -2.08
C GLY A 377 0.75 -1.22 -3.34
N PHE A 378 0.18 -0.64 -4.39
CA PHE A 378 -0.02 -1.27 -5.70
C PHE A 378 1.23 -1.26 -6.58
N ALA A 379 2.44 -1.24 -6.00
CA ALA A 379 3.70 -1.19 -6.73
C ALA A 379 4.05 -2.56 -7.34
N ASN A 380 3.45 -2.87 -8.48
CA ASN A 380 3.66 -4.10 -9.24
C ASN A 380 3.61 -3.84 -10.75
N PHE A 381 4.04 -4.81 -11.54
CA PHE A 381 4.10 -4.66 -13.00
C PHE A 381 2.72 -4.47 -13.65
N SER A 382 1.67 -5.11 -13.12
CA SER A 382 0.32 -4.97 -13.67
C SER A 382 -0.23 -3.54 -13.50
N SER A 383 0.16 -2.84 -12.42
CA SER A 383 -0.23 -1.45 -12.17
C SER A 383 0.29 -0.48 -13.21
N ILE A 384 1.38 -0.81 -13.93
CA ILE A 384 1.84 0.00 -15.07
C ILE A 384 0.74 0.07 -16.13
N ALA A 385 0.21 -1.09 -16.52
CA ALA A 385 -0.85 -1.16 -17.53
C ALA A 385 -2.15 -0.52 -17.05
N ILE A 386 -2.51 -0.71 -15.77
CA ILE A 386 -3.69 -0.11 -15.14
C ILE A 386 -3.60 1.43 -15.19
N GLN A 387 -2.45 2.00 -14.84
CA GLN A 387 -2.25 3.45 -14.86
C GLN A 387 -2.18 4.03 -16.28
N ILE A 388 -1.52 3.34 -17.21
CA ILE A 388 -1.52 3.75 -18.64
C ILE A 388 -2.96 3.75 -19.18
N GLY A 389 -3.78 2.78 -18.81
CA GLY A 389 -5.19 2.73 -19.19
C GLY A 389 -6.02 3.83 -18.52
N GLY A 390 -5.94 3.94 -17.20
CA GLY A 390 -6.72 4.89 -16.40
C GLY A 390 -6.33 6.33 -16.63
N ILE A 391 -5.08 6.70 -16.36
CA ILE A 391 -4.59 8.08 -16.50
C ILE A 391 -4.51 8.47 -17.98
N GLY A 392 -4.04 7.55 -18.86
CA GLY A 392 -3.97 7.77 -20.29
C GLY A 392 -5.35 7.89 -20.97
N GLY A 393 -6.42 7.37 -20.34
CA GLY A 393 -7.80 7.64 -20.75
C GLY A 393 -8.26 9.07 -20.44
N LEU A 394 -7.68 9.70 -19.41
CA LEU A 394 -7.98 11.09 -19.03
C LEU A 394 -7.16 12.12 -19.81
N ALA A 395 -5.94 11.76 -20.24
CA ALA A 395 -5.02 12.60 -21.00
C ALA A 395 -4.27 11.74 -22.05
N PRO A 396 -4.91 11.44 -23.19
CA PRO A 396 -4.35 10.54 -24.20
C PRO A 396 -2.98 10.97 -24.74
N GLU A 397 -2.72 12.28 -24.81
CA GLU A 397 -1.46 12.88 -25.23
C GLU A 397 -0.29 12.58 -24.28
N ARG A 398 -0.57 12.20 -23.03
CA ARG A 398 0.44 11.86 -22.02
C ARG A 398 0.74 10.36 -21.93
N ARG A 399 0.05 9.53 -22.73
CA ARG A 399 0.18 8.06 -22.67
C ARG A 399 1.63 7.58 -22.90
N GLY A 400 2.37 8.25 -23.78
CA GLY A 400 3.78 7.93 -24.01
C GLY A 400 4.67 8.21 -22.80
N ASP A 401 4.41 9.30 -22.07
CA ASP A 401 5.12 9.63 -20.83
C ASP A 401 4.82 8.62 -19.74
N LEU A 402 3.55 8.23 -19.58
CA LEU A 402 3.14 7.20 -18.60
C LEU A 402 3.85 5.87 -18.84
N ALA A 403 3.91 5.42 -20.10
CA ALA A 403 4.61 4.20 -20.47
C ALA A 403 6.12 4.27 -20.13
N ARG A 404 6.75 5.41 -20.42
CA ARG A 404 8.17 5.65 -20.12
C ARG A 404 8.46 5.65 -18.62
N PHE A 405 7.52 6.12 -17.80
CA PHE A 405 7.67 6.18 -16.35
C PHE A 405 7.27 4.90 -15.62
N GLY A 406 6.62 3.95 -16.27
CA GLY A 406 6.05 2.76 -15.64
C GLY A 406 6.99 2.05 -14.65
N LEU A 407 8.18 1.65 -15.12
CA LEU A 407 9.17 0.99 -14.25
C LEU A 407 9.70 1.89 -13.12
N ARG A 408 9.87 3.20 -13.41
CA ARG A 408 10.26 4.16 -12.37
C ARG A 408 9.18 4.33 -11.30
N ALA A 409 7.93 4.28 -11.70
CA ALA A 409 6.80 4.36 -10.78
C ALA A 409 6.70 3.11 -9.88
N VAL A 410 6.93 1.90 -10.42
CA VAL A 410 7.02 0.66 -9.62
C VAL A 410 8.17 0.74 -8.61
N LEU A 411 9.37 1.13 -9.07
CA LEU A 411 10.51 1.34 -8.19
C LEU A 411 10.19 2.38 -7.11
N GLY A 412 9.63 3.52 -7.52
CA GLY A 412 9.29 4.62 -6.61
C GLY A 412 8.25 4.22 -5.57
N GLY A 413 7.16 3.57 -5.98
CA GLY A 413 6.13 3.08 -5.09
C GLY A 413 6.65 2.02 -4.11
N SER A 414 7.49 1.08 -4.59
CA SER A 414 8.11 0.07 -3.74
C SER A 414 9.02 0.69 -2.69
N ILE A 415 9.86 1.66 -3.06
CA ILE A 415 10.76 2.33 -2.10
C ILE A 415 9.94 3.19 -1.13
N ALA A 416 8.91 3.89 -1.58
CA ALA A 416 8.04 4.68 -0.70
C ALA A 416 7.39 3.82 0.39
N THR A 417 6.86 2.64 0.04
CA THR A 417 6.31 1.70 1.03
C THR A 417 7.38 1.09 1.95
N MET A 418 8.59 0.85 1.46
CA MET A 418 9.71 0.41 2.29
C MET A 418 10.19 1.50 3.25
N MET A 419 10.16 2.78 2.88
CA MET A 419 10.46 3.88 3.80
C MET A 419 9.46 3.95 4.95
N THR A 420 8.16 3.83 4.65
CA THR A 420 7.13 3.79 5.70
C THR A 420 7.31 2.57 6.62
N ALA A 421 7.66 1.41 6.05
CA ALA A 421 7.97 0.19 6.78
C ALA A 421 9.18 0.34 7.71
N THR A 422 10.25 0.97 7.22
CA THR A 422 11.45 1.25 8.03
C THR A 422 11.12 2.12 9.24
N ILE A 423 10.38 3.20 9.05
CA ILE A 423 9.98 4.11 10.13
C ILE A 423 9.08 3.38 11.13
N ALA A 424 8.08 2.64 10.66
CA ALA A 424 7.19 1.86 11.52
C ALA A 424 7.95 0.80 12.32
N GLY A 425 8.92 0.10 11.71
CA GLY A 425 9.78 -0.88 12.37
C GLY A 425 10.64 -0.29 13.48
N VAL A 426 11.15 0.94 13.31
CA VAL A 426 11.86 1.67 14.38
C VAL A 426 10.90 2.04 15.51
N MET A 427 9.72 2.59 15.17
CA MET A 427 8.72 3.03 16.17
C MET A 427 8.14 1.85 16.97
N TRP A 428 8.10 0.65 16.41
CA TRP A 428 7.67 -0.57 17.07
C TRP A 428 8.34 -0.79 18.43
N HIS A 429 9.62 -0.55 18.53
CA HIS A 429 10.39 -0.74 19.76
C HIS A 429 10.04 0.25 20.87
N PHE A 430 9.36 1.34 20.54
CA PHE A 430 8.95 2.36 21.49
C PHE A 430 7.45 2.32 21.79
N SER A 431 6.67 1.56 21.03
CA SER A 431 5.21 1.46 21.17
C SER A 431 4.72 0.36 22.15
N GLY A 432 5.64 -0.41 22.73
CA GLY A 432 5.29 -1.46 23.70
C GLY A 432 4.92 -2.83 23.12
N GLY A 433 5.09 -3.03 21.82
CA GLY A 433 4.86 -4.33 21.15
C GLY A 433 3.41 -4.59 20.71
N MET A 434 3.14 -5.79 20.18
CA MET A 434 1.77 -6.23 19.91
C MET A 434 0.97 -6.39 21.21
N PRO A 435 -0.35 -6.10 21.19
CA PRO A 435 -1.20 -6.55 22.27
C PRO A 435 -1.06 -8.07 22.37
N THR A 436 -0.58 -8.54 23.50
CA THR A 436 -0.62 -9.98 23.79
C THR A 436 -2.08 -10.40 23.77
N VAL A 437 -2.45 -11.17 22.76
CA VAL A 437 -3.78 -11.78 22.71
C VAL A 437 -3.80 -12.82 23.82
N PRO A 438 -4.73 -12.73 24.80
CA PRO A 438 -4.87 -13.72 25.84
C PRO A 438 -5.31 -15.09 25.32
#